data_876fe7ea25b603c0f56171e2d8d7b64b
#
_entry.id   876fe7ea25b603c0f56171e2d8d7b64b
#
_cell.length_a   1.000
_cell.length_b   1.000
_cell.length_c   1.000
_cell.angle_alpha   90.00
_cell.angle_beta   90.00
_cell.angle_gamma   90.00
#
_symmetry.space_group_name_H-M   'P 1'
#
loop_
_entity.id
_entity.type
_entity.pdbx_description
1 polymer ?
#
loop_
_entity_poly.entity_id
_entity_poly.type
_entity_poly.pdbx_seq_one_letter_code
_entity_poly.pdbx_strand_id
1 'polypeptide(L)'
;SDLGKKYRLPVIEDLGSGVFIDLSKFGMTYEPTVMDSLKNGADIVTFSGDKMLGGPQAGIIVGKKEYIEKMKKNQLTRALRVDKLTICSLEATLRMYLDEDIALENVPTLKCFFILMMN
;
A
#
# COMPACT_ATOMS: atom_id res chain seq x y z
N SER A 1 -15.22 -10.34 -2.11
CA SER A 1 -15.99 -10.63 -3.33
C SER A 1 -16.89 -11.84 -3.12
N ASP A 2 -18.01 -11.90 -3.83
CA ASP A 2 -19.00 -12.98 -3.70
C ASP A 2 -18.45 -14.32 -4.19
N LEU A 3 -17.58 -14.30 -5.20
CA LEU A 3 -16.91 -15.50 -5.69
C LEU A 3 -15.99 -16.11 -4.64
N GLY A 4 -15.19 -15.31 -3.94
CA GLY A 4 -14.33 -15.80 -2.87
C GLY A 4 -15.12 -16.50 -1.77
N LYS A 5 -16.25 -15.91 -1.35
CA LYS A 5 -17.16 -16.52 -0.36
C LYS A 5 -17.78 -17.80 -0.89
N LYS A 6 -18.29 -17.78 -2.13
CA LYS A 6 -18.95 -18.92 -2.78
C LYS A 6 -18.04 -20.15 -2.88
N TYR A 7 -16.79 -19.94 -3.25
CA TYR A 7 -15.83 -21.01 -3.48
C TYR A 7 -14.85 -21.23 -2.33
N ARG A 8 -14.96 -20.47 -1.23
CA ARG A 8 -14.04 -20.50 -0.07
C ARG A 8 -12.58 -20.28 -0.48
N LEU A 9 -12.35 -19.35 -1.40
CA LEU A 9 -11.02 -18.99 -1.88
C LEU A 9 -10.63 -17.62 -1.34
N PRO A 10 -9.34 -17.40 -1.04
CA PRO A 10 -8.86 -16.07 -0.68
C PRO A 10 -8.98 -15.12 -1.86
N VAL A 11 -9.35 -13.88 -1.57
CA VAL A 11 -9.41 -12.78 -2.53
C VAL A 11 -8.13 -11.97 -2.42
N ILE A 12 -7.36 -11.94 -3.50
CA ILE A 12 -6.13 -11.17 -3.58
C ILE A 12 -6.37 -10.01 -4.54
N GLU A 13 -6.04 -8.81 -4.13
CA GLU A 13 -6.08 -7.61 -4.96
C GLU A 13 -4.67 -7.05 -5.12
N ASP A 14 -4.23 -6.91 -6.37
CA ASP A 14 -2.99 -6.20 -6.69
C ASP A 14 -3.32 -4.76 -7.04
N LEU A 15 -3.18 -3.88 -6.06
CA LEU A 15 -3.47 -2.46 -6.20
C LEU A 15 -2.39 -1.72 -6.99
N GLY A 16 -1.17 -2.21 -6.95
CA GLY A 16 -0.03 -1.71 -7.69
C GLY A 16 0.49 -0.34 -7.24
N SER A 17 -0.36 0.67 -7.18
CA SER A 17 0.03 2.08 -6.92
C SER A 17 0.40 2.37 -5.47
N GLY A 18 -0.26 1.74 -4.50
CA GLY A 18 -0.02 1.98 -3.08
C GLY A 18 -0.57 3.31 -2.58
N VAL A 19 -1.75 3.72 -3.06
CA VAL A 19 -2.45 4.91 -2.58
C VAL A 19 -2.96 4.68 -1.16
N PHE A 20 -2.59 5.57 -0.23
CA PHE A 20 -3.00 5.53 1.18
C PHE A 20 -4.00 6.64 1.53
N ILE A 21 -3.97 7.76 0.82
CA ILE A 21 -4.83 8.92 1.05
C ILE A 21 -5.78 9.06 -0.13
N ASP A 22 -7.06 9.29 0.15
CA ASP A 22 -8.05 9.58 -0.89
C ASP A 22 -7.77 10.95 -1.53
N LEU A 23 -7.13 10.93 -2.70
CA LEU A 23 -6.74 12.12 -3.45
C LEU A 23 -7.92 12.79 -4.16
N SER A 24 -9.11 12.16 -4.21
CA SER A 24 -10.31 12.79 -4.78
C SER A 24 -10.76 14.02 -3.99
N LYS A 25 -10.43 14.09 -2.68
CA LYS A 25 -10.63 15.27 -1.83
C LYS A 25 -9.91 16.51 -2.37
N PHE A 26 -8.87 16.31 -3.18
CA PHE A 26 -8.04 17.34 -3.75
C PHE A 26 -8.24 17.51 -5.27
N GLY A 27 -9.38 17.03 -5.81
CA GLY A 27 -9.76 17.21 -7.20
C GLY A 27 -9.18 16.19 -8.19
N MET A 28 -8.50 15.15 -7.71
CA MET A 28 -8.04 14.05 -8.57
C MET A 28 -9.13 13.02 -8.82
N THR A 29 -8.94 12.21 -9.85
CA THR A 29 -9.80 11.04 -10.06
C THR A 29 -9.65 10.10 -8.87
N TYR A 30 -10.77 9.60 -8.35
CA TYR A 30 -10.75 8.62 -7.26
C TYR A 30 -9.99 7.36 -7.67
N GLU A 31 -9.05 6.96 -6.83
CA GLU A 31 -8.35 5.68 -6.91
C GLU A 31 -8.53 4.95 -5.58
N PRO A 32 -8.91 3.65 -5.59
CA PRO A 32 -9.10 2.90 -4.36
C PRO A 32 -7.84 2.91 -3.49
N THR A 33 -8.00 3.21 -2.22
CA THR A 33 -6.90 3.11 -1.26
C THR A 33 -6.68 1.67 -0.80
N VAL A 34 -5.51 1.39 -0.24
CA VAL A 34 -5.22 0.09 0.40
C VAL A 34 -6.29 -0.26 1.45
N MET A 35 -6.74 0.75 2.21
CA MET A 35 -7.78 0.56 3.22
C MET A 35 -9.14 0.25 2.63
N ASP A 36 -9.49 0.85 1.48
CA ASP A 36 -10.75 0.58 0.80
C ASP A 36 -10.79 -0.85 0.28
N SER A 37 -9.69 -1.32 -0.31
CA SER A 37 -9.56 -2.70 -0.77
C SER A 37 -9.79 -3.72 0.36
N LEU A 38 -9.17 -3.48 1.53
CA LEU A 38 -9.37 -4.33 2.71
C LEU A 38 -10.81 -4.27 3.23
N LYS A 39 -11.42 -3.07 3.32
CA LYS A 39 -12.82 -2.89 3.74
C LYS A 39 -13.80 -3.54 2.77
N ASN A 40 -13.50 -3.53 1.47
CA ASN A 40 -14.29 -4.16 0.42
C ASN A 40 -14.15 -5.69 0.38
N GLY A 41 -13.36 -6.27 1.29
CA GLY A 41 -13.30 -7.71 1.53
C GLY A 41 -12.17 -8.43 0.80
N ALA A 42 -11.12 -7.72 0.39
CA ALA A 42 -9.87 -8.37 0.01
C ALA A 42 -9.25 -9.05 1.23
N ASP A 43 -8.80 -10.28 1.06
CA ASP A 43 -8.08 -11.02 2.10
C ASP A 43 -6.60 -10.66 2.14
N ILE A 44 -6.06 -10.28 0.98
CA ILE A 44 -4.69 -9.85 0.76
C ILE A 44 -4.71 -8.71 -0.24
N VAL A 45 -3.91 -7.67 0.02
CA VAL A 45 -3.65 -6.56 -0.91
C VAL A 45 -2.16 -6.45 -1.12
N THR A 46 -1.73 -6.34 -2.38
CA THR A 46 -0.33 -6.14 -2.76
C THR A 46 -0.16 -4.79 -3.43
N PHE A 47 0.95 -4.11 -3.18
CA PHE A 47 1.26 -2.82 -3.78
C PHE A 47 2.75 -2.50 -3.72
N SER A 48 3.16 -1.49 -4.49
CA SER A 48 4.55 -1.03 -4.56
C SER A 48 4.83 0.09 -3.57
N GLY A 49 6.03 0.08 -2.98
CA GLY A 49 6.49 1.15 -2.08
C GLY A 49 6.98 2.40 -2.82
N ASP A 50 7.47 2.25 -4.04
CA ASP A 50 8.15 3.29 -4.83
C ASP A 50 7.27 4.01 -5.86
N LYS A 51 5.96 3.84 -5.77
CA LYS A 51 4.98 4.55 -6.61
C LYS A 51 4.28 5.65 -5.78
N MET A 52 2.97 5.62 -5.70
CA MET A 52 2.19 6.65 -4.99
C MET A 52 2.50 6.71 -3.49
N LEU A 53 2.91 5.60 -2.87
CA LEU A 53 3.36 5.60 -1.49
C LEU A 53 4.58 6.51 -1.26
N GLY A 54 5.43 6.73 -2.28
CA GLY A 54 6.57 7.63 -2.19
C GLY A 54 7.75 7.14 -1.35
N GLY A 55 7.81 5.84 -1.10
CA GLY A 55 8.88 5.18 -0.36
C GLY A 55 9.92 4.50 -1.26
N PRO A 56 10.74 3.61 -0.71
CA PRO A 56 11.72 2.84 -1.46
C PRO A 56 11.06 1.75 -2.28
N GLN A 57 11.78 1.22 -3.28
CA GLN A 57 11.32 0.08 -4.06
C GLN A 57 11.17 -1.16 -3.17
N ALA A 58 9.93 -1.58 -2.99
CA ALA A 58 9.55 -2.75 -2.22
C ALA A 58 8.18 -3.26 -2.66
N GLY A 59 8.00 -4.56 -2.69
CA GLY A 59 6.69 -5.19 -2.74
C GLY A 59 6.11 -5.30 -1.34
N ILE A 60 4.97 -4.69 -1.10
CA ILE A 60 4.31 -4.68 0.20
C ILE A 60 3.07 -5.54 0.13
N ILE A 61 2.88 -6.39 1.14
CA ILE A 61 1.75 -7.30 1.26
C ILE A 61 1.07 -7.05 2.59
N VAL A 62 -0.20 -6.72 2.57
CA VAL A 62 -1.03 -6.56 3.76
C VAL A 62 -2.28 -7.43 3.65
N GLY A 63 -2.86 -7.82 4.78
CA GLY A 63 -4.07 -8.64 4.76
C GLY A 63 -4.29 -9.44 6.01
N LYS A 64 -5.13 -10.47 5.92
CA LYS A 64 -5.48 -11.32 7.06
C LYS A 64 -4.26 -12.04 7.60
N LYS A 65 -4.12 -12.02 8.94
CA LYS A 65 -2.98 -12.58 9.66
C LYS A 65 -2.67 -14.02 9.27
N GLU A 66 -3.69 -14.85 9.07
CA GLU A 66 -3.52 -16.26 8.71
C GLU A 66 -2.74 -16.47 7.40
N TYR A 67 -2.98 -15.62 6.39
CA TYR A 67 -2.28 -15.68 5.11
C TYR A 67 -0.88 -15.08 5.20
N ILE A 68 -0.75 -13.94 5.89
CA ILE A 68 0.56 -13.30 6.11
C ILE A 68 1.51 -14.24 6.86
N GLU A 69 1.04 -14.93 7.91
CA GLU A 69 1.87 -15.86 8.66
C GLU A 69 2.28 -17.10 7.84
N LYS A 70 1.41 -17.58 6.94
CA LYS A 70 1.77 -18.65 5.99
C LYS A 70 2.87 -18.19 5.02
N MET A 71 2.76 -16.97 4.48
CA MET A 71 3.77 -16.40 3.58
C MET A 71 5.11 -16.24 4.28
N LYS A 72 5.13 -15.69 5.51
CA LYS A 72 6.37 -15.55 6.31
C LYS A 72 7.11 -16.86 6.53
N LYS A 73 6.40 -17.98 6.65
CA LYS A 73 6.98 -19.31 6.83
C LYS A 73 7.50 -19.92 5.52
N ASN A 74 7.14 -19.37 4.36
CA ASN A 74 7.60 -19.89 3.08
C ASN A 74 9.06 -19.50 2.86
N GLN A 75 9.89 -20.46 2.43
CA GLN A 75 11.32 -20.23 2.20
C GLN A 75 11.62 -19.22 1.10
N LEU A 76 10.73 -19.05 0.10
CA LEU A 76 10.85 -18.03 -0.93
C LEU A 76 10.88 -16.62 -0.35
N THR A 77 10.15 -16.37 0.74
CA THR A 77 10.16 -15.05 1.40
C THR A 77 11.57 -14.64 1.83
N ARG A 78 12.40 -15.60 2.24
CA ARG A 78 13.80 -15.32 2.58
C ARG A 78 14.64 -14.89 1.39
N ALA A 79 14.38 -15.47 0.21
CA ALA A 79 15.09 -15.13 -1.01
C ALA A 79 14.65 -13.77 -1.60
N LEU A 80 13.37 -13.42 -1.41
CA LEU A 80 12.75 -12.22 -1.98
C LEU A 80 12.72 -11.02 -1.02
N ARG A 81 13.16 -11.18 0.22
CA ARG A 81 13.11 -10.10 1.22
C ARG A 81 13.98 -8.92 0.81
N VAL A 82 13.51 -7.72 1.12
CA VAL A 82 14.30 -6.50 1.00
C VAL A 82 15.39 -6.42 2.10
N ASP A 83 16.37 -5.56 1.90
CA ASP A 83 17.45 -5.32 2.86
C ASP A 83 17.00 -4.40 4.02
N LYS A 84 17.91 -4.21 5.00
CA LYS A 84 17.62 -3.41 6.20
C LYS A 84 17.44 -1.93 5.90
N LEU A 85 18.16 -1.37 4.93
CA LEU A 85 18.06 0.04 4.57
C LEU A 85 16.72 0.32 3.93
N THR A 86 16.25 -0.56 3.05
CA THR A 86 14.91 -0.51 2.47
C THR A 86 13.82 -0.57 3.54
N ILE A 87 13.98 -1.44 4.54
CA ILE A 87 13.01 -1.53 5.66
C ILE A 87 12.98 -0.24 6.47
N CYS A 88 14.15 0.31 6.84
CA CYS A 88 14.23 1.56 7.60
C CYS A 88 13.63 2.74 6.82
N SER A 89 13.91 2.83 5.52
CA SER A 89 13.35 3.87 4.66
C SER A 89 11.84 3.75 4.52
N LEU A 90 11.34 2.52 4.33
CA LEU A 90 9.91 2.25 4.25
C LEU A 90 9.21 2.58 5.57
N GLU A 91 9.80 2.23 6.71
CA GLU A 91 9.28 2.59 8.03
C GLU A 91 9.17 4.10 8.19
N ALA A 92 10.21 4.86 7.81
CA ALA A 92 10.20 6.31 7.86
C ALA A 92 9.06 6.89 6.99
N THR A 93 8.88 6.38 5.77
CA THR A 93 7.79 6.77 4.88
C THR A 93 6.42 6.49 5.50
N LEU A 94 6.20 5.27 5.99
CA LEU A 94 4.91 4.88 6.59
C LEU A 94 4.58 5.66 7.86
N ARG A 95 5.58 6.09 8.64
CA ARG A 95 5.38 6.95 9.80
C ARG A 95 4.81 8.32 9.42
N MET A 96 5.18 8.88 8.28
CA MET A 96 4.58 10.13 7.79
C MET A 96 3.08 9.99 7.56
N TYR A 97 2.62 8.82 7.10
CA TYR A 97 1.20 8.53 6.87
C TYR A 97 0.35 8.33 8.14
N LEU A 98 0.95 8.38 9.32
CA LEU A 98 0.19 8.41 10.58
C LEU A 98 -0.55 9.75 10.77
N ASP A 99 -0.12 10.78 10.07
CA ASP A 99 -0.75 12.10 10.01
C ASP A 99 -0.88 12.53 8.55
N GLU A 100 -2.11 12.83 8.11
CA GLU A 100 -2.40 13.15 6.71
C GLU A 100 -1.67 14.43 6.26
N ASP A 101 -1.62 15.46 7.10
CA ASP A 101 -0.98 16.74 6.79
C ASP A 101 0.55 16.56 6.67
N ILE A 102 1.15 15.80 7.57
CA ILE A 102 2.57 15.47 7.52
C ILE A 102 2.89 14.69 6.24
N ALA A 103 2.05 13.74 5.84
CA ALA A 103 2.24 12.98 4.61
C ALA A 103 2.20 13.89 3.37
N LEU A 104 1.20 14.77 3.29
CA LEU A 104 1.02 15.67 2.16
C LEU A 104 2.20 16.65 1.99
N GLU A 105 2.79 17.11 3.09
CA GLU A 105 3.91 18.05 3.06
C GLU A 105 5.27 17.38 2.78
N ASN A 106 5.46 16.14 3.23
CA ASN A 106 6.79 15.53 3.29
C ASN A 106 6.98 14.35 2.34
N VAL A 107 5.92 13.65 1.94
CA VAL A 107 6.04 12.57 0.96
C VAL A 107 6.26 13.16 -0.44
N PRO A 108 7.40 12.87 -1.11
CA PRO A 108 7.77 13.56 -2.35
C PRO A 108 6.75 13.43 -3.46
N THR A 109 6.13 12.26 -3.63
CA THR A 109 5.10 12.02 -4.65
C THR A 109 3.86 12.86 -4.40
N LEU A 110 3.37 12.90 -3.16
CA LEU A 110 2.21 13.70 -2.78
C LEU A 110 2.50 15.20 -2.95
N LYS A 111 3.67 15.65 -2.48
CA LYS A 111 4.10 17.04 -2.63
C LYS A 111 4.17 17.50 -4.09
N CYS A 112 4.70 16.66 -4.98
CA CYS A 112 4.73 16.96 -6.43
C CYS A 112 3.31 17.13 -7.00
N PHE A 113 2.38 16.27 -6.64
CA PHE A 113 0.99 16.38 -7.07
C PHE A 113 0.35 17.68 -6.59
N PHE A 114 0.53 18.05 -5.32
CA PHE A 114 0.00 19.30 -4.78
C PHE A 114 0.54 20.53 -5.49
N ILE A 115 1.83 20.60 -5.77
CA ILE A 115 2.44 21.72 -6.49
C ILE A 115 1.85 21.84 -7.92
N LEU A 116 1.63 20.73 -8.61
CA LEU A 116 1.06 20.72 -9.96
C LEU A 116 -0.41 21.15 -10.00
N MET A 117 -1.15 20.96 -8.90
CA MET A 117 -2.57 21.34 -8.83
C MET A 117 -2.80 22.79 -8.42
N MET A 118 -1.81 23.43 -7.79
CA MET A 118 -1.89 24.85 -7.35
C MET A 118 -1.48 25.85 -8.44
N ASN A 119 -0.95 25.40 -9.58
CA ASN A 119 -0.59 26.19 -10.75
C ASN A 119 -1.58 26.00 -11.89
#